data_2052ab19016594220a01457aade0e066
#
_entry.id   2052ab19016594220a01457aade0e066
#
_cell.length_a   1.000
_cell.length_b   1.000
_cell.length_c   1.000
_cell.angle_alpha   90.00
_cell.angle_beta   90.00
_cell.angle_gamma   90.00
#
_symmetry.space_group_name_H-M   'P 1'
#
loop_
_entity.id
_entity.type
_entity.pdbx_description
1 polymer ?
#
loop_
_entity_poly.entity_id
_entity_poly.type
_entity_poly.pdbx_seq_one_letter_code
_entity_poly.pdbx_strand_id
1 'polypeptide(L)'
;MDMYQNILVVIDPTTNEQKAFKRAIDLASRIQTAVPDMSVNITAFFSIFDFSYEMTTILSSGERDNMRQMVIDEKQQWLDDVISVNSLQVNNTSANMSQISITSEVVWHNRPYEAIINKIINDKYGLVIKGTHQHDKFKSVVFTPTDWHLLRKCPCPVLLVKEHDWPEQGNILAALNVGSDEAEHLSLNDKITKQAKNIAWLTNANVHLVNSYPGTPVNIAIEIPEFDASEYNSAMQAHHKEAMNKHAENFDIALSNTHVEEGLPEAVIEAVASKIDAELVILGTIGRTGISAALIGNTAEHVIDQLNCDVLALKPEGYISPMAAT
;
A
#
# COMPACT_ATOMS: atom_id res chain seq x y z
N MET A 1 -3.86 -13.95 -7.17
CA MET A 1 -3.07 -14.57 -6.06
C MET A 1 -1.56 -14.47 -6.28
N ASP A 2 -1.09 -14.43 -7.52
CA ASP A 2 0.36 -14.44 -7.82
C ASP A 2 1.17 -13.32 -7.14
N MET A 3 0.54 -12.14 -6.91
CA MET A 3 1.22 -11.03 -6.22
C MET A 3 1.64 -11.36 -4.78
N TYR A 4 1.04 -12.36 -4.14
CA TYR A 4 1.35 -12.71 -2.74
C TYR A 4 2.37 -13.84 -2.60
N GLN A 5 2.87 -14.41 -3.70
CA GLN A 5 3.86 -15.51 -3.65
C GLN A 5 5.24 -15.02 -3.21
N ASN A 6 5.64 -13.81 -3.61
CA ASN A 6 6.91 -13.22 -3.23
C ASN A 6 6.68 -11.85 -2.59
N ILE A 7 6.89 -11.76 -1.29
CA ILE A 7 6.64 -10.58 -0.47
C ILE A 7 7.98 -10.02 0.03
N LEU A 8 8.25 -8.75 -0.24
CA LEU A 8 9.35 -8.02 0.37
C LEU A 8 8.85 -7.23 1.58
N VAL A 9 9.45 -7.45 2.74
CA VAL A 9 9.11 -6.72 3.97
C VAL A 9 10.25 -5.80 4.34
N VAL A 10 9.98 -4.51 4.40
CA VAL A 10 10.97 -3.52 4.82
C VAL A 10 11.00 -3.45 6.34
N ILE A 11 12.15 -3.78 6.91
CA ILE A 11 12.38 -3.81 8.36
C ILE A 11 12.69 -2.41 8.89
N ASP A 12 12.10 -2.10 10.04
CA ASP A 12 12.32 -0.86 10.77
C ASP A 12 13.37 -1.08 11.89
N PRO A 13 14.56 -0.47 11.79
CA PRO A 13 15.60 -0.63 12.81
C PRO A 13 15.31 0.13 14.12
N THR A 14 14.28 0.97 14.15
CA THR A 14 13.97 1.83 15.31
C THR A 14 13.07 1.14 16.33
N THR A 15 12.49 -0.02 15.99
CA THR A 15 11.58 -0.77 16.84
C THR A 15 11.91 -2.26 16.86
N ASN A 16 11.70 -2.90 18.02
CA ASN A 16 11.79 -4.37 18.12
C ASN A 16 10.51 -5.05 17.60
N GLU A 17 9.40 -4.34 17.61
CA GLU A 17 8.12 -4.84 17.09
C GLU A 17 8.00 -4.53 15.59
N GLN A 18 8.07 -5.57 14.79
CA GLN A 18 8.05 -5.46 13.33
C GLN A 18 6.63 -5.67 12.79
N LYS A 19 5.77 -4.64 12.87
CA LYS A 19 4.37 -4.73 12.44
C LYS A 19 4.21 -5.11 10.97
N ALA A 20 5.07 -4.62 10.08
CA ALA A 20 5.07 -5.01 8.66
C ALA A 20 5.37 -6.51 8.49
N PHE A 21 6.31 -7.03 9.26
CA PHE A 21 6.67 -8.45 9.22
C PHE A 21 5.56 -9.33 9.81
N LYS A 22 4.95 -8.91 10.92
CA LYS A 22 3.77 -9.59 11.49
C LYS A 22 2.61 -9.65 10.48
N ARG A 23 2.33 -8.52 9.78
CA ARG A 23 1.30 -8.46 8.73
C ARG A 23 1.61 -9.40 7.56
N ALA A 24 2.88 -9.50 7.15
CA ALA A 24 3.30 -10.41 6.10
C ALA A 24 3.07 -11.89 6.49
N ILE A 25 3.40 -12.25 7.72
CA ILE A 25 3.17 -13.62 8.23
C ILE A 25 1.67 -13.93 8.36
N ASP A 26 0.87 -12.99 8.91
CA ASP A 26 -0.59 -13.15 8.99
C ASP A 26 -1.18 -13.39 7.61
N LEU A 27 -0.83 -12.55 6.64
CA LEU A 27 -1.29 -12.70 5.26
C LEU A 27 -0.86 -14.05 4.64
N ALA A 28 0.41 -14.42 4.78
CA ALA A 28 0.93 -15.70 4.28
C ALA A 28 0.22 -16.91 4.94
N SER A 29 -0.05 -16.85 6.23
CA SER A 29 -0.76 -17.87 6.98
C SER A 29 -2.21 -18.06 6.48
N ARG A 30 -2.91 -16.95 6.24
CA ARG A 30 -4.27 -16.96 5.66
C ARG A 30 -4.27 -17.51 4.24
N ILE A 31 -3.29 -17.13 3.41
CA ILE A 31 -3.12 -17.68 2.06
C ILE A 31 -2.92 -19.19 2.11
N GLN A 32 -2.04 -19.67 2.99
CA GLN A 32 -1.77 -21.08 3.12
C GLN A 32 -2.99 -21.87 3.59
N THR A 33 -3.79 -21.29 4.49
CA THR A 33 -5.05 -21.90 4.94
C THR A 33 -6.06 -21.99 3.80
N ALA A 34 -6.15 -20.96 2.97
CA ALA A 34 -7.12 -20.86 1.87
C ALA A 34 -6.65 -21.62 0.61
N VAL A 35 -5.34 -21.69 0.36
CA VAL A 35 -4.70 -22.33 -0.79
C VAL A 35 -3.48 -23.12 -0.31
N PRO A 36 -3.67 -24.34 0.23
CA PRO A 36 -2.60 -25.12 0.88
C PRO A 36 -1.38 -25.41 0.01
N ASP A 37 -1.55 -25.52 -1.30
CA ASP A 37 -0.48 -25.83 -2.26
C ASP A 37 0.31 -24.60 -2.72
N MET A 38 -0.09 -23.40 -2.30
CA MET A 38 0.57 -22.14 -2.69
C MET A 38 1.74 -21.87 -1.75
N SER A 39 2.97 -21.84 -2.30
CA SER A 39 4.14 -21.38 -1.54
C SER A 39 4.19 -19.86 -1.45
N VAL A 40 4.53 -19.35 -0.27
CA VAL A 40 4.74 -17.93 -0.02
C VAL A 40 6.16 -17.69 0.48
N ASN A 41 6.89 -16.82 -0.22
CA ASN A 41 8.25 -16.43 0.14
C ASN A 41 8.23 -15.02 0.72
N ILE A 42 8.72 -14.86 1.94
CA ILE A 42 8.85 -13.58 2.62
C ILE A 42 10.34 -13.26 2.74
N THR A 43 10.76 -12.11 2.22
CA THR A 43 12.12 -11.61 2.42
C THR A 43 12.08 -10.39 3.33
N ALA A 44 12.65 -10.50 4.52
CA ALA A 44 12.88 -9.38 5.41
C ALA A 44 14.10 -8.60 4.92
N PHE A 45 13.88 -7.37 4.48
CA PHE A 45 14.90 -6.55 3.81
C PHE A 45 15.24 -5.32 4.63
N PHE A 46 16.54 -5.11 4.84
CA PHE A 46 17.06 -3.96 5.58
C PHE A 46 18.19 -3.26 4.80
N SER A 47 18.01 -1.99 4.48
CA SER A 47 19.04 -1.16 3.86
C SER A 47 19.71 -0.29 4.93
N ILE A 48 21.02 -0.41 5.04
CA ILE A 48 21.84 0.34 5.98
C ILE A 48 22.81 1.27 5.24
N PHE A 49 23.14 2.38 5.88
CA PHE A 49 24.18 3.30 5.42
C PHE A 49 24.68 4.16 6.58
N ASP A 50 25.99 4.29 6.69
CA ASP A 50 26.62 5.21 7.62
C ASP A 50 27.69 6.03 6.88
N PHE A 51 27.48 7.33 6.80
CA PHE A 51 28.35 8.25 6.08
C PHE A 51 29.75 8.34 6.66
N SER A 52 29.94 8.01 7.96
CA SER A 52 31.25 8.03 8.60
C SER A 52 32.25 7.08 7.95
N TYR A 53 31.77 5.95 7.43
CA TYR A 53 32.61 4.99 6.69
C TYR A 53 33.06 5.49 5.31
N GLU A 54 32.34 6.45 4.72
CA GLU A 54 32.72 7.06 3.44
C GLU A 54 33.75 8.19 3.62
N MET A 55 33.74 8.84 4.75
CA MET A 55 34.58 10.01 5.07
C MET A 55 36.01 9.65 5.50
N THR A 56 36.30 8.39 5.76
CA THR A 56 37.62 7.95 6.22
C THR A 56 38.63 7.96 5.05
N THR A 57 39.28 9.10 4.84
CA THR A 57 40.33 9.27 3.81
C THR A 57 41.64 8.56 4.17
N ILE A 58 41.79 8.10 5.42
CA ILE A 58 42.99 7.43 5.93
C ILE A 58 43.03 5.95 5.54
N LEU A 59 41.84 5.34 5.31
CA LEU A 59 41.73 3.92 4.97
C LEU A 59 41.76 3.69 3.46
N SER A 60 42.41 2.60 3.04
CA SER A 60 42.32 2.09 1.67
C SER A 60 40.90 1.65 1.33
N SER A 61 40.57 1.53 0.06
CA SER A 61 39.27 1.02 -0.40
C SER A 61 38.95 -0.37 0.17
N GLY A 62 39.96 -1.29 0.18
CA GLY A 62 39.76 -2.62 0.74
C GLY A 62 39.48 -2.64 2.24
N GLU A 63 40.10 -1.76 3.03
CA GLU A 63 39.85 -1.66 4.46
C GLU A 63 38.42 -1.11 4.71
N ARG A 64 37.97 -0.14 3.91
CA ARG A 64 36.59 0.38 4.02
C ARG A 64 35.56 -0.69 3.66
N ASP A 65 35.82 -1.47 2.59
CA ASP A 65 34.92 -2.55 2.18
C ASP A 65 34.84 -3.65 3.25
N ASN A 66 35.97 -4.00 3.89
CA ASN A 66 35.96 -4.93 5.02
C ASN A 66 35.18 -4.39 6.22
N MET A 67 35.34 -3.11 6.56
CA MET A 67 34.57 -2.50 7.64
C MET A 67 33.07 -2.48 7.34
N ARG A 68 32.66 -2.12 6.11
CA ARG A 68 31.25 -2.19 5.66
C ARG A 68 30.71 -3.61 5.80
N GLN A 69 31.49 -4.61 5.36
CA GLN A 69 31.06 -6.01 5.44
C GLN A 69 30.87 -6.45 6.91
N MET A 70 31.75 -6.06 7.83
CA MET A 70 31.57 -6.35 9.25
C MET A 70 30.27 -5.76 9.80
N VAL A 71 29.91 -4.53 9.40
CA VAL A 71 28.65 -3.91 9.82
C VAL A 71 27.45 -4.62 9.17
N ILE A 72 27.54 -5.01 7.92
CA ILE A 72 26.50 -5.81 7.27
C ILE A 72 26.30 -7.13 8.02
N ASP A 73 27.37 -7.84 8.35
CA ASP A 73 27.30 -9.12 9.06
C ASP A 73 26.69 -8.96 10.48
N GLU A 74 27.06 -7.89 11.21
CA GLU A 74 26.44 -7.57 12.50
C GLU A 74 24.93 -7.31 12.35
N LYS A 75 24.54 -6.53 11.36
CA LYS A 75 23.13 -6.20 11.14
C LYS A 75 22.34 -7.39 10.58
N GLN A 76 22.99 -8.26 9.83
CA GLN A 76 22.39 -9.53 9.38
C GLN A 76 22.07 -10.43 10.60
N GLN A 77 23.00 -10.59 11.52
CA GLN A 77 22.76 -11.35 12.76
C GLN A 77 21.61 -10.74 13.57
N TRP A 78 21.60 -9.42 13.74
CA TRP A 78 20.49 -8.73 14.40
C TRP A 78 19.15 -8.97 13.71
N LEU A 79 19.12 -8.91 12.37
CA LEU A 79 17.91 -9.14 11.59
C LEU A 79 17.38 -10.56 11.76
N ASP A 80 18.29 -11.55 11.75
CA ASP A 80 17.94 -12.97 11.94
C ASP A 80 17.33 -13.20 13.35
N ASP A 81 17.87 -12.55 14.37
CA ASP A 81 17.34 -12.60 15.74
C ASP A 81 15.95 -11.95 15.82
N VAL A 82 15.75 -10.79 15.18
CA VAL A 82 14.47 -10.09 15.11
C VAL A 82 13.40 -10.95 14.41
N ILE A 83 13.74 -11.57 13.29
CA ILE A 83 12.85 -12.48 12.57
C ILE A 83 12.46 -13.67 13.45
N SER A 84 13.44 -14.29 14.10
CA SER A 84 13.21 -15.43 14.96
C SER A 84 12.22 -15.12 16.08
N VAL A 85 12.39 -13.98 16.78
CA VAL A 85 11.48 -13.54 17.85
C VAL A 85 10.07 -13.25 17.33
N ASN A 86 9.94 -12.54 16.22
CA ASN A 86 8.64 -12.18 15.66
C ASN A 86 7.90 -13.39 15.06
N SER A 87 8.64 -14.38 14.50
CA SER A 87 8.06 -15.61 13.98
C SER A 87 7.52 -16.52 15.06
N LEU A 88 8.17 -16.59 16.22
CA LEU A 88 7.71 -17.40 17.37
C LEU A 88 6.40 -16.89 17.96
N GLN A 89 6.14 -15.59 17.91
CA GLN A 89 4.89 -15.00 18.40
C GLN A 89 3.68 -15.41 17.55
N VAL A 90 3.87 -15.71 16.28
CA VAL A 90 2.81 -16.10 15.33
C VAL A 90 2.59 -17.63 15.32
N ASN A 91 3.62 -18.45 15.62
CA ASN A 91 3.55 -19.90 15.64
C ASN A 91 2.57 -20.50 16.68
N ASN A 92 2.02 -19.69 17.59
CA ASN A 92 0.94 -20.10 18.48
C ASN A 92 -0.43 -20.20 17.81
N THR A 93 -0.56 -19.78 16.56
CA THR A 93 -1.76 -19.94 15.73
C THR A 93 -1.51 -21.10 14.76
N SER A 94 -2.28 -22.15 14.89
CA SER A 94 -2.18 -23.50 14.30
C SER A 94 -2.07 -23.63 12.77
N ALA A 95 -1.36 -22.75 12.09
CA ALA A 95 -1.18 -22.81 10.64
C ALA A 95 0.00 -23.73 10.27
N ASN A 96 -0.21 -24.54 9.26
CA ASN A 96 0.80 -25.44 8.71
C ASN A 96 1.85 -24.60 7.94
N MET A 97 2.93 -24.16 8.59
CA MET A 97 3.97 -23.26 8.05
C MET A 97 4.87 -23.92 6.97
N SER A 98 4.53 -25.12 6.51
CA SER A 98 5.39 -25.94 5.64
C SER A 98 5.68 -25.31 4.26
N GLN A 99 4.86 -24.38 3.81
CA GLN A 99 4.98 -23.72 2.50
C GLN A 99 5.34 -22.23 2.61
N ILE A 100 5.64 -21.73 3.82
CA ILE A 100 6.08 -20.35 4.02
C ILE A 100 7.60 -20.37 4.20
N SER A 101 8.32 -19.74 3.28
CA SER A 101 9.77 -19.54 3.36
C SER A 101 10.06 -18.11 3.80
N ILE A 102 10.91 -17.99 4.82
CA ILE A 102 11.34 -16.68 5.34
C ILE A 102 12.86 -16.57 5.15
N THR A 103 13.28 -15.50 4.51
CA THR A 103 14.69 -15.14 4.31
C THR A 103 14.94 -13.72 4.79
N SER A 104 16.20 -13.39 5.05
CA SER A 104 16.65 -12.07 5.47
C SER A 104 17.76 -11.55 4.58
N GLU A 105 17.81 -10.25 4.36
CA GLU A 105 18.86 -9.61 3.57
C GLU A 105 19.16 -8.20 4.07
N VAL A 106 20.42 -7.92 4.34
CA VAL A 106 20.93 -6.60 4.67
C VAL A 106 21.82 -6.10 3.53
N VAL A 107 21.56 -4.88 3.07
CA VAL A 107 22.33 -4.26 2.01
C VAL A 107 22.91 -2.91 2.44
N TRP A 108 24.10 -2.56 1.92
CA TRP A 108 24.69 -1.25 2.12
C TRP A 108 24.27 -0.31 0.99
N HIS A 109 23.39 0.67 1.29
CA HIS A 109 22.94 1.63 0.28
C HIS A 109 22.49 2.94 0.93
N ASN A 110 22.95 4.09 0.40
CA ASN A 110 22.66 5.42 0.94
C ASN A 110 21.24 5.94 0.66
N ARG A 111 20.48 5.26 -0.19
CA ARG A 111 19.09 5.59 -0.52
C ARG A 111 18.23 4.34 -0.36
N PRO A 112 17.64 4.11 0.79
CA PRO A 112 16.88 2.89 1.07
C PRO A 112 15.82 2.56 0.04
N TYR A 113 15.09 3.57 -0.46
CA TYR A 113 14.06 3.35 -1.49
C TYR A 113 14.63 2.82 -2.82
N GLU A 114 15.85 3.22 -3.20
CA GLU A 114 16.51 2.70 -4.42
C GLU A 114 16.89 1.24 -4.24
N ALA A 115 17.46 0.89 -3.10
CA ALA A 115 17.79 -0.50 -2.78
C ALA A 115 16.54 -1.40 -2.81
N ILE A 116 15.44 -0.95 -2.19
CA ILE A 116 14.18 -1.68 -2.15
C ILE A 116 13.61 -1.86 -3.56
N ILE A 117 13.50 -0.80 -4.35
CA ILE A 117 12.91 -0.86 -5.70
C ILE A 117 13.76 -1.71 -6.65
N ASN A 118 15.09 -1.58 -6.59
CA ASN A 118 15.99 -2.40 -7.39
C ASN A 118 15.84 -3.88 -7.03
N LYS A 119 15.76 -4.21 -5.75
CA LYS A 119 15.50 -5.59 -5.28
C LYS A 119 14.18 -6.12 -5.85
N ILE A 120 13.10 -5.32 -5.77
CA ILE A 120 11.79 -5.67 -6.30
C ILE A 120 11.84 -5.95 -7.81
N ILE A 121 12.53 -5.11 -8.58
CA ILE A 121 12.64 -5.26 -10.03
C ILE A 121 13.44 -6.51 -10.40
N ASN A 122 14.58 -6.72 -9.76
CA ASN A 122 15.51 -7.80 -10.08
C ASN A 122 14.93 -9.18 -9.74
N ASP A 123 14.30 -9.31 -8.58
CA ASP A 123 13.81 -10.58 -8.04
C ASP A 123 12.30 -10.76 -8.22
N LYS A 124 11.62 -9.81 -8.88
CA LYS A 124 10.19 -9.87 -9.26
C LYS A 124 9.26 -10.09 -8.06
N TYR A 125 9.43 -9.29 -7.01
CA TYR A 125 8.49 -9.30 -5.90
C TYR A 125 7.10 -8.79 -6.35
N GLY A 126 6.06 -9.46 -5.86
CA GLY A 126 4.68 -9.12 -6.18
C GLY A 126 4.05 -8.13 -5.21
N LEU A 127 4.60 -8.00 -4.00
CA LEU A 127 4.12 -7.10 -2.95
C LEU A 127 5.29 -6.60 -2.11
N VAL A 128 5.30 -5.31 -1.77
CA VAL A 128 6.16 -4.77 -0.72
C VAL A 128 5.31 -4.33 0.46
N ILE A 129 5.73 -4.70 1.68
CA ILE A 129 5.08 -4.34 2.93
C ILE A 129 6.03 -3.50 3.77
N LYS A 130 5.57 -2.34 4.22
CA LYS A 130 6.36 -1.43 5.06
C LYS A 130 5.51 -0.86 6.19
N GLY A 131 6.06 -0.87 7.41
CA GLY A 131 5.46 -0.18 8.55
C GLY A 131 5.59 1.34 8.44
N THR A 132 4.55 2.07 8.82
CA THR A 132 4.60 3.52 8.99
C THR A 132 5.03 3.87 10.40
N HIS A 133 5.64 5.05 10.59
CA HIS A 133 5.99 5.53 11.92
C HIS A 133 4.82 6.31 12.53
N GLN A 134 4.60 6.15 13.85
CA GLN A 134 3.73 7.05 14.61
C GLN A 134 4.57 8.02 15.43
N HIS A 135 4.12 9.26 15.54
CA HIS A 135 4.73 10.22 16.42
C HIS A 135 4.04 10.13 17.78
N ASP A 136 4.78 9.73 18.84
CA ASP A 136 4.27 9.51 20.21
C ASP A 136 3.46 10.68 20.80
N LYS A 137 3.69 11.92 20.32
CA LYS A 137 3.07 13.14 20.84
C LYS A 137 1.76 13.54 20.17
N PHE A 138 1.46 13.08 18.94
CA PHE A 138 0.34 13.61 18.15
C PHE A 138 -0.62 12.56 17.61
N LYS A 139 -0.38 11.26 17.85
CA LYS A 139 -1.12 10.14 17.23
C LYS A 139 -1.22 10.23 15.70
N SER A 140 -0.43 11.09 15.07
CA SER A 140 -0.38 11.23 13.61
C SER A 140 0.67 10.30 13.04
N VAL A 141 0.32 9.64 11.94
CA VAL A 141 1.25 8.82 11.17
C VAL A 141 2.24 9.75 10.46
N VAL A 142 3.53 9.46 10.58
CA VAL A 142 4.58 10.21 9.88
C VAL A 142 5.13 9.36 8.76
N PHE A 143 4.95 9.83 7.51
CA PHE A 143 5.53 9.21 6.33
C PHE A 143 6.96 9.65 6.13
N THR A 144 7.83 8.68 5.91
CA THR A 144 9.24 8.93 5.58
C THR A 144 9.41 9.26 4.09
N PRO A 145 10.51 9.90 3.68
CA PRO A 145 10.82 10.06 2.26
C PRO A 145 10.82 8.72 1.51
N THR A 146 11.20 7.63 2.15
CA THR A 146 11.17 6.27 1.57
C THR A 146 9.75 5.85 1.23
N ASP A 147 8.76 6.10 2.09
CA ASP A 147 7.35 5.75 1.83
C ASP A 147 6.84 6.43 0.56
N TRP A 148 7.09 7.73 0.45
CA TRP A 148 6.69 8.51 -0.73
C TRP A 148 7.40 8.06 -2.01
N HIS A 149 8.66 7.69 -1.94
CA HIS A 149 9.37 7.14 -3.10
C HIS A 149 8.85 5.77 -3.51
N LEU A 150 8.51 4.89 -2.57
CA LEU A 150 7.89 3.60 -2.87
C LEU A 150 6.52 3.79 -3.53
N LEU A 151 5.66 4.62 -2.94
CA LEU A 151 4.35 4.92 -3.51
C LEU A 151 4.42 5.50 -4.93
N ARG A 152 5.45 6.30 -5.24
CA ARG A 152 5.64 6.92 -6.56
C ARG A 152 6.26 5.97 -7.59
N LYS A 153 7.27 5.21 -7.20
CA LYS A 153 8.20 4.56 -8.14
C LYS A 153 8.15 3.03 -8.11
N CYS A 154 7.58 2.43 -7.07
CA CYS A 154 7.55 0.97 -6.95
C CYS A 154 6.66 0.36 -8.05
N PRO A 155 7.13 -0.66 -8.80
CA PRO A 155 6.35 -1.30 -9.85
C PRO A 155 5.30 -2.27 -9.33
N CYS A 156 5.48 -2.81 -8.13
CA CYS A 156 4.49 -3.68 -7.49
C CYS A 156 3.62 -2.91 -6.48
N PRO A 157 2.50 -3.49 -6.03
CA PRO A 157 1.71 -2.98 -4.92
C PRO A 157 2.52 -2.69 -3.66
N VAL A 158 2.14 -1.61 -2.96
CA VAL A 158 2.77 -1.18 -1.71
C VAL A 158 1.73 -1.22 -0.59
N LEU A 159 1.92 -2.10 0.39
CA LEU A 159 1.11 -2.15 1.61
C LEU A 159 1.82 -1.37 2.73
N LEU A 160 1.21 -0.27 3.14
CA LEU A 160 1.64 0.52 4.29
C LEU A 160 0.87 0.07 5.52
N VAL A 161 1.59 -0.49 6.50
CA VAL A 161 1.00 -1.06 7.72
C VAL A 161 1.02 -0.02 8.83
N LYS A 162 -0.15 0.21 9.41
CA LYS A 162 -0.38 1.08 10.58
C LYS A 162 -0.59 0.22 11.84
N GLU A 163 -1.32 0.72 12.83
CA GLU A 163 -1.46 0.05 14.13
C GLU A 163 -2.71 -0.86 14.23
N HIS A 164 -3.44 -1.03 13.13
CA HIS A 164 -4.67 -1.84 13.11
C HIS A 164 -4.36 -3.32 12.86
N ASP A 165 -5.06 -4.18 13.57
CA ASP A 165 -5.14 -5.60 13.23
C ASP A 165 -6.21 -5.81 12.13
N TRP A 166 -6.18 -6.97 11.48
CA TRP A 166 -7.20 -7.39 10.53
C TRP A 166 -8.10 -8.46 11.17
N PRO A 167 -9.16 -8.07 11.89
CA PRO A 167 -10.09 -9.03 12.48
C PRO A 167 -10.86 -9.77 11.40
N GLU A 168 -11.41 -10.91 11.76
CA GLU A 168 -12.42 -11.56 10.92
C GLU A 168 -13.68 -10.69 10.84
N GLN A 169 -14.31 -10.68 9.66
CA GLN A 169 -15.49 -9.85 9.36
C GLN A 169 -15.25 -8.33 9.43
N GLY A 170 -14.00 -7.90 9.32
CA GLY A 170 -13.65 -6.50 9.19
C GLY A 170 -14.12 -5.89 7.86
N ASN A 171 -13.77 -4.63 7.62
CA ASN A 171 -14.22 -3.90 6.45
C ASN A 171 -13.03 -3.43 5.60
N ILE A 172 -13.12 -3.66 4.30
CA ILE A 172 -12.14 -3.22 3.30
C ILE A 172 -12.81 -2.17 2.42
N LEU A 173 -12.22 -0.99 2.32
CA LEU A 173 -12.71 0.10 1.50
C LEU A 173 -11.90 0.21 0.20
N ALA A 174 -12.55 0.03 -0.94
CA ALA A 174 -11.99 0.20 -2.26
C ALA A 174 -12.34 1.60 -2.80
N ALA A 175 -11.34 2.47 -2.97
CA ALA A 175 -11.51 3.83 -3.47
C ALA A 175 -11.41 3.86 -4.99
N LEU A 176 -12.50 4.20 -5.66
CA LEU A 176 -12.66 4.12 -7.10
C LEU A 176 -12.89 5.51 -7.72
N ASN A 177 -12.60 5.64 -9.01
CA ASN A 177 -13.00 6.79 -9.82
C ASN A 177 -13.97 6.30 -10.92
N VAL A 178 -15.24 6.11 -10.57
CA VAL A 178 -16.26 5.62 -11.51
C VAL A 178 -16.83 6.70 -12.42
N GLY A 179 -16.52 7.97 -12.17
CA GLY A 179 -16.96 9.08 -13.02
C GLY A 179 -16.11 9.29 -14.27
N SER A 180 -15.06 8.47 -14.49
CA SER A 180 -14.19 8.55 -15.65
C SER A 180 -14.42 7.37 -16.59
N ASP A 181 -14.61 7.65 -17.87
CA ASP A 181 -14.72 6.64 -18.94
C ASP A 181 -13.35 6.29 -19.57
N GLU A 182 -12.26 6.85 -19.06
CA GLU A 182 -10.91 6.53 -19.54
C GLU A 182 -10.54 5.07 -19.23
N ALA A 183 -10.05 4.35 -20.23
CA ALA A 183 -9.74 2.92 -20.12
C ALA A 183 -8.75 2.59 -18.99
N GLU A 184 -7.79 3.48 -18.73
CA GLU A 184 -6.84 3.32 -17.62
C GLU A 184 -7.51 3.38 -16.25
N HIS A 185 -8.48 4.30 -16.05
CA HIS A 185 -9.26 4.41 -14.83
C HIS A 185 -10.17 3.21 -14.63
N LEU A 186 -10.84 2.75 -15.69
CA LEU A 186 -11.70 1.56 -15.64
C LEU A 186 -10.88 0.31 -15.27
N SER A 187 -9.74 0.11 -15.91
CA SER A 187 -8.84 -1.01 -15.61
C SER A 187 -8.30 -0.94 -14.18
N LEU A 188 -7.96 0.25 -13.68
CA LEU A 188 -7.49 0.44 -12.32
C LEU A 188 -8.61 0.20 -11.30
N ASN A 189 -9.84 0.66 -11.54
CA ASN A 189 -11.00 0.37 -10.70
C ASN A 189 -11.24 -1.15 -10.57
N ASP A 190 -11.19 -1.86 -11.69
CA ASP A 190 -11.30 -3.33 -11.71
C ASP A 190 -10.20 -4.00 -10.88
N LYS A 191 -8.96 -3.54 -11.03
CA LYS A 191 -7.81 -4.05 -10.28
C LYS A 191 -7.97 -3.81 -8.79
N ILE A 192 -8.39 -2.60 -8.38
CA ILE A 192 -8.63 -2.24 -6.98
C ILE A 192 -9.72 -3.15 -6.39
N THR A 193 -10.84 -3.30 -7.08
CA THR A 193 -11.96 -4.12 -6.61
C THR A 193 -11.61 -5.61 -6.55
N LYS A 194 -10.86 -6.13 -7.53
CA LYS A 194 -10.35 -7.51 -7.50
C LYS A 194 -9.44 -7.76 -6.29
N GLN A 195 -8.55 -6.81 -5.98
CA GLN A 195 -7.68 -6.95 -4.81
C GLN A 195 -8.47 -6.86 -3.50
N ALA A 196 -9.47 -5.98 -3.40
CA ALA A 196 -10.37 -5.92 -2.26
C ALA A 196 -11.08 -7.26 -2.03
N LYS A 197 -11.65 -7.86 -3.08
CA LYS A 197 -12.29 -9.19 -3.00
C LYS A 197 -11.30 -10.29 -2.63
N ASN A 198 -10.08 -10.27 -3.15
CA ASN A 198 -9.05 -11.26 -2.81
C ASN A 198 -8.69 -11.21 -1.33
N ILE A 199 -8.45 -10.01 -0.78
CA ILE A 199 -8.12 -9.86 0.64
C ILE A 199 -9.35 -10.16 1.50
N ALA A 200 -10.53 -9.72 1.11
CA ALA A 200 -11.79 -10.03 1.81
C ALA A 200 -12.03 -11.54 1.89
N TRP A 201 -11.74 -12.28 0.83
CA TRP A 201 -11.84 -13.74 0.85
C TRP A 201 -10.86 -14.39 1.84
N LEU A 202 -9.62 -13.86 1.94
CA LEU A 202 -8.61 -14.36 2.88
C LEU A 202 -8.93 -14.01 4.35
N THR A 203 -9.63 -12.90 4.59
CA THR A 203 -9.89 -12.36 5.93
C THR A 203 -11.36 -12.52 6.35
N ASN A 204 -12.20 -13.09 5.49
CA ASN A 204 -13.66 -13.13 5.66
C ASN A 204 -14.26 -11.73 5.92
N ALA A 205 -13.71 -10.69 5.27
CA ALA A 205 -14.10 -9.30 5.45
C ALA A 205 -15.20 -8.87 4.47
N ASN A 206 -15.84 -7.73 4.75
CA ASN A 206 -16.80 -7.08 3.86
C ASN A 206 -16.07 -6.12 2.93
N VAL A 207 -16.47 -6.09 1.65
CA VAL A 207 -15.95 -5.11 0.69
C VAL A 207 -16.94 -3.96 0.57
N HIS A 208 -16.42 -2.75 0.75
CA HIS A 208 -17.10 -1.50 0.51
C HIS A 208 -16.44 -0.76 -0.65
N LEU A 209 -17.23 -0.08 -1.47
CA LEU A 209 -16.76 0.77 -2.55
C LEU A 209 -17.06 2.23 -2.23
N VAL A 210 -16.10 3.12 -2.49
CA VAL A 210 -16.29 4.56 -2.35
C VAL A 210 -15.88 5.30 -3.61
N ASN A 211 -16.71 6.27 -4.01
CA ASN A 211 -16.40 7.27 -5.01
C ASN A 211 -16.83 8.64 -4.53
N SER A 212 -16.00 9.63 -4.76
CA SER A 212 -16.35 11.04 -4.57
C SER A 212 -16.62 11.71 -5.91
N TYR A 213 -17.49 12.71 -5.91
CA TYR A 213 -17.72 13.57 -7.05
C TYR A 213 -17.68 15.05 -6.64
N PRO A 214 -17.19 15.96 -7.52
CA PRO A 214 -17.14 17.38 -7.18
C PRO A 214 -18.55 17.98 -7.18
N GLY A 215 -18.82 18.86 -6.22
CA GLY A 215 -20.00 19.71 -6.28
C GLY A 215 -19.92 20.78 -7.37
N THR A 216 -20.93 21.61 -7.45
CA THR A 216 -21.00 22.72 -8.41
C THR A 216 -19.79 23.64 -8.27
N PRO A 217 -19.03 23.91 -9.35
CA PRO A 217 -17.95 24.89 -9.31
C PRO A 217 -18.50 26.28 -8.95
N VAL A 218 -17.99 26.87 -7.86
CA VAL A 218 -18.47 28.15 -7.31
C VAL A 218 -18.49 29.26 -8.36
N ASN A 219 -17.51 29.30 -9.25
CA ASN A 219 -17.42 30.32 -10.31
C ASN A 219 -18.58 30.21 -11.31
N ILE A 220 -18.98 29.00 -11.70
CA ILE A 220 -20.08 28.77 -12.64
C ILE A 220 -21.40 29.25 -12.02
N ALA A 221 -21.65 28.96 -10.75
CA ALA A 221 -22.86 29.41 -10.06
C ALA A 221 -22.96 30.93 -9.91
N ILE A 222 -21.82 31.64 -9.89
CA ILE A 222 -21.77 33.11 -9.78
C ILE A 222 -21.83 33.78 -11.17
N GLU A 223 -21.13 33.24 -12.16
CA GLU A 223 -20.98 33.88 -13.48
C GLU A 223 -22.16 33.61 -14.43
N ILE A 224 -22.93 32.57 -14.19
CA ILE A 224 -24.07 32.19 -15.05
C ILE A 224 -25.37 32.29 -14.22
N PRO A 225 -26.12 33.41 -14.28
CA PRO A 225 -27.32 33.63 -13.46
C PRO A 225 -28.46 32.62 -13.70
N GLU A 226 -28.50 31.96 -14.85
CA GLU A 226 -29.51 30.98 -15.22
C GLU A 226 -29.09 29.52 -14.91
N PHE A 227 -27.90 29.33 -14.31
CA PHE A 227 -27.40 28.00 -13.98
C PHE A 227 -28.11 27.44 -12.72
N ASP A 228 -28.82 26.32 -12.89
CA ASP A 228 -29.43 25.61 -11.78
C ASP A 228 -28.41 24.64 -11.11
N ALA A 229 -27.80 25.11 -10.03
CA ALA A 229 -26.82 24.32 -9.27
C ALA A 229 -27.45 23.06 -8.67
N SER A 230 -28.75 23.07 -8.34
CA SER A 230 -29.45 21.92 -7.75
C SER A 230 -29.68 20.83 -8.79
N GLU A 231 -30.10 21.21 -10.01
CA GLU A 231 -30.28 20.28 -11.13
C GLU A 231 -28.93 19.66 -11.53
N TYR A 232 -27.88 20.49 -11.63
CA TYR A 232 -26.52 20.02 -11.93
C TYR A 232 -26.02 19.00 -10.89
N ASN A 233 -26.10 19.33 -9.61
CA ASN A 233 -25.65 18.42 -8.54
C ASN A 233 -26.46 17.12 -8.54
N SER A 234 -27.77 17.20 -8.76
CA SER A 234 -28.63 16.02 -8.86
C SER A 234 -28.24 15.11 -10.03
N ALA A 235 -27.93 15.70 -11.19
CA ALA A 235 -27.50 14.96 -12.37
C ALA A 235 -26.10 14.32 -12.16
N MET A 236 -25.17 15.05 -11.54
CA MET A 236 -23.85 14.53 -11.19
C MET A 236 -23.95 13.35 -10.21
N GLN A 237 -24.76 13.49 -9.16
CA GLN A 237 -24.99 12.41 -8.21
C GLN A 237 -25.58 11.18 -8.88
N ALA A 238 -26.60 11.37 -9.72
CA ALA A 238 -27.24 10.27 -10.45
C ALA A 238 -26.27 9.54 -11.36
N HIS A 239 -25.45 10.28 -12.12
CA HIS A 239 -24.43 9.72 -13.00
C HIS A 239 -23.41 8.85 -12.23
N HIS A 240 -22.84 9.39 -11.14
CA HIS A 240 -21.87 8.65 -10.34
C HIS A 240 -22.49 7.44 -9.61
N LYS A 241 -23.74 7.55 -9.15
CA LYS A 241 -24.47 6.42 -8.56
C LYS A 241 -24.74 5.32 -9.58
N GLU A 242 -25.18 5.65 -10.78
CA GLU A 242 -25.41 4.67 -11.84
C GLU A 242 -24.13 3.94 -12.22
N ALA A 243 -23.02 4.68 -12.41
CA ALA A 243 -21.72 4.09 -12.70
C ALA A 243 -21.22 3.18 -11.57
N MET A 244 -21.40 3.61 -10.30
CA MET A 244 -21.05 2.80 -9.13
C MET A 244 -21.89 1.52 -9.04
N ASN A 245 -23.20 1.62 -9.25
CA ASN A 245 -24.11 0.47 -9.21
C ASN A 245 -23.72 -0.57 -10.25
N LYS A 246 -23.48 -0.12 -11.48
CA LYS A 246 -23.00 -1.00 -12.58
C LYS A 246 -21.68 -1.68 -12.24
N HIS A 247 -20.72 -0.95 -11.64
CA HIS A 247 -19.46 -1.52 -11.22
C HIS A 247 -19.65 -2.53 -10.07
N ALA A 248 -20.46 -2.21 -9.07
CA ALA A 248 -20.76 -3.11 -7.95
C ALA A 248 -21.44 -4.42 -8.42
N GLU A 249 -22.42 -4.32 -9.35
CA GLU A 249 -23.08 -5.48 -9.96
C GLU A 249 -22.07 -6.39 -10.69
N ASN A 250 -21.12 -5.82 -11.45
CA ASN A 250 -20.10 -6.59 -12.16
C ASN A 250 -19.19 -7.39 -11.23
N PHE A 251 -19.11 -7.01 -9.95
CA PHE A 251 -18.26 -7.64 -8.94
C PHE A 251 -19.05 -8.35 -7.83
N ASP A 252 -20.36 -8.50 -7.97
CA ASP A 252 -21.25 -9.10 -6.96
C ASP A 252 -21.10 -8.43 -5.58
N ILE A 253 -21.00 -7.09 -5.55
CA ILE A 253 -20.94 -6.30 -4.31
C ILE A 253 -22.31 -5.73 -4.04
N ALA A 254 -22.81 -5.88 -2.80
CA ALA A 254 -24.12 -5.36 -2.41
C ALA A 254 -24.17 -3.84 -2.52
N LEU A 255 -25.25 -3.28 -3.08
CA LEU A 255 -25.42 -1.84 -3.23
C LEU A 255 -25.46 -1.10 -1.88
N SER A 256 -25.80 -1.79 -0.78
CA SER A 256 -25.67 -1.26 0.59
C SER A 256 -24.24 -0.94 0.99
N ASN A 257 -23.26 -1.53 0.32
CA ASN A 257 -21.83 -1.36 0.59
C ASN A 257 -21.20 -0.37 -0.41
N THR A 258 -22.00 0.41 -1.13
CA THR A 258 -21.51 1.46 -2.03
C THR A 258 -21.71 2.83 -1.42
N HIS A 259 -20.72 3.69 -1.52
CA HIS A 259 -20.70 5.06 -0.99
C HIS A 259 -20.36 6.02 -2.12
N VAL A 260 -21.29 6.87 -2.49
CA VAL A 260 -21.13 7.89 -3.54
C VAL A 260 -21.48 9.24 -2.93
N GLU A 261 -20.45 10.03 -2.63
CA GLU A 261 -20.58 11.24 -1.82
C GLU A 261 -20.01 12.46 -2.56
N GLU A 262 -20.66 13.61 -2.36
CA GLU A 262 -20.14 14.89 -2.85
C GLU A 262 -18.97 15.37 -1.98
N GLY A 263 -17.87 15.77 -2.59
CA GLY A 263 -16.73 16.35 -1.88
C GLY A 263 -15.39 16.03 -2.51
N LEU A 264 -14.33 16.50 -1.85
CA LEU A 264 -12.96 16.16 -2.21
C LEU A 264 -12.67 14.70 -1.86
N PRO A 265 -12.02 13.93 -2.74
CA PRO A 265 -11.75 12.51 -2.52
C PRO A 265 -11.07 12.22 -1.17
N GLU A 266 -10.11 13.06 -0.77
CA GLU A 266 -9.39 12.91 0.50
C GLU A 266 -10.32 12.98 1.71
N ALA A 267 -11.28 13.90 1.72
CA ALA A 267 -12.23 14.04 2.81
C ALA A 267 -13.28 12.93 2.80
N VAL A 268 -13.78 12.57 1.61
CA VAL A 268 -14.82 11.54 1.46
C VAL A 268 -14.27 10.15 1.82
N ILE A 269 -13.10 9.79 1.33
CA ILE A 269 -12.49 8.47 1.60
C ILE A 269 -12.20 8.32 3.10
N GLU A 270 -11.64 9.33 3.75
CA GLU A 270 -11.38 9.34 5.19
C GLU A 270 -12.66 9.21 6.00
N ALA A 271 -13.68 10.00 5.67
CA ALA A 271 -14.97 9.98 6.36
C ALA A 271 -15.67 8.61 6.23
N VAL A 272 -15.67 8.02 5.03
CA VAL A 272 -16.26 6.69 4.81
C VAL A 272 -15.44 5.61 5.51
N ALA A 273 -14.09 5.64 5.41
CA ALA A 273 -13.22 4.69 6.10
C ALA A 273 -13.46 4.69 7.62
N SER A 274 -13.55 5.89 8.20
CA SER A 274 -13.87 6.06 9.63
C SER A 274 -15.29 5.58 9.98
N LYS A 275 -16.29 5.88 9.13
CA LYS A 275 -17.69 5.50 9.35
C LYS A 275 -17.91 3.99 9.38
N ILE A 276 -17.19 3.25 8.53
CA ILE A 276 -17.33 1.79 8.45
C ILE A 276 -16.28 1.06 9.30
N ASP A 277 -15.44 1.79 10.03
CA ASP A 277 -14.29 1.24 10.77
C ASP A 277 -13.43 0.33 9.88
N ALA A 278 -12.90 0.91 8.79
CA ALA A 278 -12.14 0.17 7.80
C ALA A 278 -10.75 -0.21 8.33
N GLU A 279 -10.35 -1.47 8.18
CA GLU A 279 -9.01 -1.96 8.49
C GLU A 279 -8.03 -1.73 7.35
N LEU A 280 -8.54 -1.70 6.12
CA LEU A 280 -7.76 -1.54 4.91
C LEU A 280 -8.47 -0.62 3.91
N VAL A 281 -7.75 0.37 3.42
CA VAL A 281 -8.15 1.15 2.24
C VAL A 281 -7.27 0.75 1.05
N ILE A 282 -7.92 0.44 -0.08
CA ILE A 282 -7.22 0.13 -1.33
C ILE A 282 -7.47 1.26 -2.32
N LEU A 283 -6.41 1.81 -2.88
CA LEU A 283 -6.49 2.95 -3.79
C LEU A 283 -5.45 2.90 -4.91
N GLY A 284 -5.70 3.63 -5.98
CA GLY A 284 -4.75 3.86 -7.06
C GLY A 284 -3.84 5.06 -6.76
N THR A 285 -2.58 4.99 -7.16
CA THR A 285 -1.59 6.05 -6.92
C THR A 285 -1.23 6.88 -8.15
N ILE A 286 -1.90 6.69 -9.27
CA ILE A 286 -1.69 7.52 -10.45
C ILE A 286 -2.83 8.52 -10.59
N GLY A 287 -2.44 9.78 -10.66
CA GLY A 287 -3.32 10.85 -11.09
C GLY A 287 -3.21 11.06 -12.60
N ARG A 288 -4.09 11.86 -13.13
CA ARG A 288 -4.39 12.26 -14.51
C ARG A 288 -3.31 11.96 -15.55
N THR A 289 -3.75 11.39 -16.66
CA THR A 289 -2.99 11.14 -17.90
C THR A 289 -2.09 12.33 -18.31
N GLY A 290 -0.84 12.03 -18.67
CA GLY A 290 0.07 12.98 -19.31
C GLY A 290 1.13 13.66 -18.41
N ILE A 291 1.14 13.42 -17.10
CA ILE A 291 2.21 13.89 -16.22
C ILE A 291 3.10 12.69 -15.87
N SER A 292 4.42 12.89 -15.97
CA SER A 292 5.45 11.85 -15.83
C SER A 292 5.11 10.82 -14.73
N ALA A 293 5.35 9.54 -15.04
CA ALA A 293 5.07 8.34 -14.20
C ALA A 293 5.63 8.39 -12.75
N ALA A 294 6.26 9.49 -12.35
CA ALA A 294 6.90 9.68 -11.04
C ALA A 294 6.04 10.47 -10.03
N LEU A 295 4.81 10.88 -10.39
CA LEU A 295 3.96 11.69 -9.51
C LEU A 295 2.82 10.82 -8.93
N ILE A 296 2.69 10.81 -7.62
CA ILE A 296 1.44 10.42 -6.96
C ILE A 296 0.46 11.57 -7.17
N GLY A 297 -0.83 11.27 -7.43
CA GLY A 297 -1.85 12.31 -7.43
C GLY A 297 -1.95 12.95 -6.02
N ASN A 298 -2.09 14.28 -5.97
CA ASN A 298 -2.25 15.00 -4.70
C ASN A 298 -3.31 14.37 -3.79
N THR A 299 -4.39 13.89 -4.37
CA THR A 299 -5.46 13.16 -3.67
C THR A 299 -4.94 11.94 -2.92
N ALA A 300 -4.16 11.08 -3.57
CA ALA A 300 -3.64 9.87 -2.94
C ALA A 300 -2.67 10.21 -1.78
N GLU A 301 -1.85 11.26 -1.93
CA GLU A 301 -0.97 11.73 -0.85
C GLU A 301 -1.78 12.16 0.38
N HIS A 302 -2.79 13.01 0.20
CA HIS A 302 -3.63 13.50 1.29
C HIS A 302 -4.45 12.39 1.95
N VAL A 303 -5.05 11.48 1.15
CA VAL A 303 -5.79 10.33 1.68
C VAL A 303 -4.90 9.46 2.56
N ILE A 304 -3.73 9.08 2.06
CA ILE A 304 -2.82 8.17 2.77
C ILE A 304 -2.36 8.77 4.11
N ASP A 305 -2.13 10.08 4.15
CA ASP A 305 -1.68 10.78 5.35
C ASP A 305 -2.77 10.85 6.45
N GLN A 306 -4.03 10.96 6.06
CA GLN A 306 -5.16 11.12 6.98
C GLN A 306 -5.74 9.80 7.51
N LEU A 307 -5.60 8.70 6.76
CA LEU A 307 -6.13 7.40 7.16
C LEU A 307 -5.45 6.84 8.40
N ASN A 308 -6.22 6.21 9.29
CA ASN A 308 -5.70 5.51 10.47
C ASN A 308 -5.55 3.99 10.28
N CYS A 309 -6.07 3.43 9.19
CA CYS A 309 -5.99 2.02 8.83
C CYS A 309 -4.87 1.74 7.83
N ASP A 310 -4.60 0.47 7.56
CA ASP A 310 -3.65 0.05 6.53
C ASP A 310 -4.04 0.57 5.15
N VAL A 311 -3.05 0.78 4.28
CA VAL A 311 -3.27 1.28 2.92
C VAL A 311 -2.56 0.39 1.91
N LEU A 312 -3.31 -0.18 0.96
CA LEU A 312 -2.76 -0.86 -0.20
C LEU A 312 -2.83 0.04 -1.43
N ALA A 313 -1.68 0.50 -1.86
CA ALA A 313 -1.52 1.37 -3.02
C ALA A 313 -1.21 0.57 -4.28
N LEU A 314 -2.03 0.74 -5.31
CA LEU A 314 -1.93 0.02 -6.58
C LEU A 314 -1.50 0.93 -7.74
N LYS A 315 -0.78 0.34 -8.70
CA LYS A 315 -0.46 0.95 -10.00
C LYS A 315 -1.37 0.38 -11.08
N PRO A 316 -1.68 1.15 -12.15
CA PRO A 316 -2.34 0.60 -13.33
C PRO A 316 -1.58 -0.56 -13.94
N GLU A 317 -2.24 -1.31 -14.80
CA GLU A 317 -1.58 -2.34 -15.59
C GLU A 317 -0.56 -1.71 -16.55
N GLY A 318 0.57 -2.40 -16.74
CA GLY A 318 1.63 -1.91 -17.62
C GLY A 318 2.48 -0.77 -17.04
N TYR A 319 2.30 -0.39 -15.79
CA TYR A 319 3.16 0.61 -15.16
C TYR A 319 4.63 0.15 -15.13
N ILE A 320 5.50 0.97 -15.69
CA ILE A 320 6.95 0.76 -15.68
C ILE A 320 7.58 1.74 -14.71
N SER A 321 8.33 1.22 -13.75
CA SER A 321 9.07 2.06 -12.81
C SER A 321 10.09 2.92 -13.56
N PRO A 322 10.20 4.24 -13.24
CA PRO A 322 11.25 5.08 -13.79
C PRO A 322 12.66 4.59 -13.42
N MET A 323 12.78 3.68 -12.46
CA MET A 323 14.04 3.07 -12.06
C MET A 323 14.39 1.79 -12.85
N ALA A 324 13.46 1.26 -13.63
CA ALA A 324 13.73 0.09 -14.50
C ALA A 324 14.50 0.46 -15.77
N ALA A 325 14.65 1.75 -16.06
CA ALA A 325 15.32 2.27 -17.27
C ALA A 325 16.78 2.73 -17.01
N THR A 326 17.26 2.56 -15.79
CA THR A 326 18.66 2.85 -15.40
C THR A 326 19.43 1.57 -15.14
#